data_65e38b24cfc66bcc2f6b048154ef3cdd
#
_entry.id   65e38b24cfc66bcc2f6b048154ef3cdd
#
_cell.length_a   1.000
_cell.length_b   1.000
_cell.length_c   1.000
_cell.angle_alpha   90.00
_cell.angle_beta   90.00
_cell.angle_gamma   90.00
#
_symmetry.space_group_name_H-M   'P 1'
#
loop_
_entity.id
_entity.type
_entity.pdbx_description
1 polymer ?
#
loop_
_entity_poly.entity_id
_entity_poly.type
_entity_poly.pdbx_seq_one_letter_code
_entity_poly.pdbx_strand_id
1 'polypeptide(L)'
;MTAPEVGEERTVDERDISAIERARRNARFIASMVRMQPRLFAVAVTGAAVFAVLTVASSFAISWVVDNVVLPRFEEGDVAVATFLAGVGLVLGIGVLRAIAIVIRRSYASITMWRVAQMYTNEVVERYLEQPLSWHNRRADGDLVARAGVDGESTVSVLAPIPFASGTVMMVLVSTAWMLWIDAPLGLVAVVVFPLLVATNVIYERSVSDHFARAQHQLG
;
A
#
# COMPACT_ATOMS: atom_id res chain seq x y z
N MET A 1 -39.48 -14.20 -43.54
CA MET A 1 -38.00 -14.31 -43.46
C MET A 1 -37.62 -13.60 -42.15
N THR A 2 -37.71 -14.33 -41.03
CA THR A 2 -37.54 -13.86 -39.64
C THR A 2 -36.04 -13.84 -39.36
N ALA A 3 -35.54 -12.69 -38.94
CA ALA A 3 -34.15 -12.52 -38.47
C ALA A 3 -33.94 -13.37 -37.19
N PRO A 4 -32.77 -14.00 -37.01
CA PRO A 4 -32.48 -14.71 -35.78
C PRO A 4 -32.31 -13.70 -34.66
N GLU A 5 -33.01 -13.96 -33.54
CA GLU A 5 -32.79 -13.28 -32.26
C GLU A 5 -31.31 -13.43 -31.86
N VAL A 6 -30.65 -12.29 -31.75
CA VAL A 6 -29.31 -12.22 -31.14
C VAL A 6 -29.49 -12.64 -29.68
N GLY A 7 -28.89 -13.78 -29.36
CA GLY A 7 -28.94 -14.36 -28.01
C GLY A 7 -28.56 -13.33 -26.97
N GLU A 8 -29.44 -13.20 -26.01
CA GLU A 8 -29.26 -12.47 -24.77
C GLU A 8 -28.00 -12.98 -24.06
N GLU A 9 -26.88 -12.28 -24.28
CA GLU A 9 -25.65 -12.52 -23.53
C GLU A 9 -26.02 -12.34 -22.05
N ARG A 10 -26.06 -13.44 -21.33
CA ARG A 10 -26.22 -13.43 -19.86
C ARG A 10 -25.13 -12.52 -19.29
N THR A 11 -25.49 -11.30 -19.02
CA THR A 11 -24.75 -10.45 -18.10
C THR A 11 -24.81 -11.16 -16.75
N VAL A 12 -23.70 -11.81 -16.37
CA VAL A 12 -23.54 -12.37 -15.03
C VAL A 12 -23.82 -11.25 -14.06
N ASP A 13 -24.91 -11.32 -13.33
CA ASP A 13 -25.29 -10.30 -12.38
C ASP A 13 -24.19 -10.21 -11.30
N GLU A 14 -23.32 -9.22 -11.42
CA GLU A 14 -22.22 -8.98 -10.48
C GLU A 14 -22.71 -8.73 -9.05
N ARG A 15 -24.01 -8.57 -8.84
CA ARG A 15 -24.63 -8.33 -7.54
C ARG A 15 -24.71 -9.59 -6.66
N ASP A 16 -24.66 -10.78 -7.25
CA ASP A 16 -24.79 -12.05 -6.52
C ASP A 16 -23.44 -12.62 -6.00
N ILE A 17 -22.31 -12.00 -6.36
CA ILE A 17 -21.03 -12.45 -5.83
C ILE A 17 -20.89 -11.94 -4.40
N SER A 18 -20.76 -12.84 -3.43
CA SER A 18 -20.55 -12.47 -2.02
C SER A 18 -19.35 -11.55 -1.85
N ALA A 19 -19.39 -10.64 -0.89
CA ALA A 19 -18.28 -9.71 -0.60
C ALA A 19 -16.95 -10.47 -0.36
N ILE A 20 -17.04 -11.68 0.21
CA ILE A 20 -15.90 -12.57 0.47
C ILE A 20 -15.30 -13.10 -0.86
N GLU A 21 -16.13 -13.48 -1.81
CA GLU A 21 -15.66 -13.97 -3.12
C GLU A 21 -15.01 -12.86 -3.93
N ARG A 22 -15.56 -11.65 -3.90
CA ARG A 22 -14.95 -10.45 -4.50
C ARG A 22 -13.59 -10.16 -3.88
N ALA A 23 -13.50 -10.15 -2.55
CA ALA A 23 -12.23 -9.94 -1.85
C ALA A 23 -11.20 -11.02 -2.20
N ARG A 24 -11.62 -12.30 -2.27
CA ARG A 24 -10.75 -13.42 -2.64
C ARG A 24 -10.28 -13.36 -4.10
N ARG A 25 -11.15 -12.91 -5.02
CA ARG A 25 -10.81 -12.70 -6.42
C ARG A 25 -9.79 -11.57 -6.56
N ASN A 26 -10.03 -10.44 -5.90
CA ASN A 26 -9.12 -9.29 -5.91
C ASN A 26 -7.77 -9.64 -5.28
N ALA A 27 -7.75 -10.36 -4.17
CA ALA A 27 -6.51 -10.81 -3.54
C ALA A 27 -5.70 -11.75 -4.45
N ARG A 28 -6.37 -12.68 -5.16
CA ARG A 28 -5.70 -13.55 -6.15
C ARG A 28 -5.13 -12.76 -7.31
N PHE A 29 -5.86 -11.76 -7.80
CA PHE A 29 -5.41 -10.88 -8.88
C PHE A 29 -4.16 -10.08 -8.46
N ILE A 30 -4.19 -9.46 -7.28
CA ILE A 30 -3.03 -8.76 -6.71
C ILE A 30 -1.85 -9.73 -6.52
N ALA A 31 -2.11 -10.93 -5.99
CA ALA A 31 -1.07 -11.93 -5.81
C ALA A 31 -0.44 -12.38 -7.13
N SER A 32 -1.20 -12.45 -8.24
CA SER A 32 -0.63 -12.76 -9.56
C SER A 32 0.31 -11.65 -10.02
N MET A 33 -0.05 -10.38 -9.85
CA MET A 33 0.80 -9.24 -10.18
C MET A 33 2.11 -9.23 -9.36
N VAL A 34 2.02 -9.47 -8.04
CA VAL A 34 3.19 -9.56 -7.16
C VAL A 34 4.13 -10.69 -7.60
N ARG A 35 3.58 -11.82 -8.06
CA ARG A 35 4.37 -12.96 -8.56
C ARG A 35 5.14 -12.66 -9.83
N MET A 36 4.77 -11.66 -10.60
CA MET A 36 5.52 -11.24 -11.79
C MET A 36 6.87 -10.63 -11.43
N GLN A 37 6.96 -9.91 -10.28
CA GLN A 37 8.19 -9.25 -9.83
C GLN A 37 8.43 -9.45 -8.32
N PRO A 38 8.56 -10.71 -7.83
CA PRO A 38 8.55 -11.01 -6.40
C PRO A 38 9.75 -10.41 -5.65
N ARG A 39 10.92 -10.34 -6.30
CA ARG A 39 12.14 -9.81 -5.67
C ARG A 39 12.05 -8.31 -5.42
N LEU A 40 11.60 -7.54 -6.40
CA LEU A 40 11.46 -6.09 -6.26
C LEU A 40 10.39 -5.74 -5.23
N PHE A 41 9.27 -6.46 -5.27
CA PHE A 41 8.20 -6.28 -4.30
C PHE A 41 8.66 -6.64 -2.88
N ALA A 42 9.40 -7.73 -2.69
CA ALA A 42 9.97 -8.10 -1.41
C ALA A 42 10.91 -7.01 -0.85
N VAL A 43 11.76 -6.41 -1.67
CA VAL A 43 12.63 -5.29 -1.25
C VAL A 43 11.79 -4.09 -0.79
N ALA A 44 10.71 -3.75 -1.52
CA ALA A 44 9.82 -2.66 -1.13
C ALA A 44 9.15 -2.92 0.23
N VAL A 45 8.64 -4.14 0.45
CA VAL A 45 8.02 -4.55 1.73
C VAL A 45 9.04 -4.59 2.86
N THR A 46 10.24 -5.10 2.61
CA THR A 46 11.33 -5.10 3.60
C THR A 46 11.72 -3.66 3.99
N GLY A 47 11.83 -2.75 3.01
CA GLY A 47 12.04 -1.33 3.29
C GLY A 47 10.93 -0.72 4.15
N ALA A 48 9.67 -1.11 3.91
CA ALA A 48 8.54 -0.70 4.72
C ALA A 48 8.62 -1.24 6.16
N ALA A 49 9.01 -2.50 6.33
CA ALA A 49 9.18 -3.12 7.64
C ALA A 49 10.32 -2.47 8.43
N VAL A 50 11.47 -2.24 7.80
CA VAL A 50 12.60 -1.53 8.42
C VAL A 50 12.20 -0.13 8.85
N PHE A 51 11.49 0.60 7.99
CA PHE A 51 10.96 1.92 8.34
C PHE A 51 10.04 1.86 9.56
N ALA A 52 9.15 0.87 9.65
CA ALA A 52 8.24 0.70 10.77
C ALA A 52 9.00 0.46 12.08
N VAL A 53 9.96 -0.45 12.09
CA VAL A 53 10.81 -0.74 13.25
C VAL A 53 11.59 0.50 13.69
N LEU A 54 12.22 1.21 12.76
CA LEU A 54 12.98 2.43 13.05
C LEU A 54 12.09 3.56 13.57
N THR A 55 10.80 3.59 13.17
CA THR A 55 9.84 4.56 13.69
C THR A 55 9.55 4.29 15.16
N VAL A 56 9.38 3.05 15.57
CA VAL A 56 9.22 2.68 16.99
C VAL A 56 10.54 2.92 17.75
N ALA A 57 11.68 2.55 17.15
CA ALA A 57 12.99 2.81 17.76
C ALA A 57 13.27 4.31 17.99
N SER A 58 12.71 5.18 17.16
CA SER A 58 12.86 6.63 17.36
C SER A 58 12.19 7.13 18.68
N SER A 59 11.09 6.50 19.10
CA SER A 59 10.45 6.82 20.37
C SER A 59 11.34 6.40 21.55
N PHE A 60 11.99 5.24 21.44
CA PHE A 60 12.97 4.79 22.42
C PHE A 60 14.19 5.74 22.48
N ALA A 61 14.70 6.17 21.33
CA ALA A 61 15.81 7.12 21.29
C ALA A 61 15.47 8.46 21.97
N ILE A 62 14.25 8.96 21.76
CA ILE A 62 13.78 10.18 22.42
C ILE A 62 13.68 9.97 23.93
N SER A 63 13.11 8.86 24.39
CA SER A 63 13.06 8.53 25.82
C SER A 63 14.47 8.50 26.41
N TRP A 64 15.40 7.80 25.75
CA TRP A 64 16.80 7.73 26.20
C TRP A 64 17.45 9.11 26.30
N VAL A 65 17.21 9.99 25.33
CA VAL A 65 17.75 11.37 25.36
C VAL A 65 17.12 12.17 26.51
N VAL A 66 15.82 12.02 26.75
CA VAL A 66 15.17 12.69 27.88
C VAL A 66 15.78 12.24 29.19
N ASP A 67 15.94 10.93 29.39
CA ASP A 67 16.39 10.35 30.66
C ASP A 67 17.89 10.60 30.94
N ASN A 68 18.72 10.65 29.90
CA ASN A 68 20.18 10.72 30.07
C ASN A 68 20.79 12.08 29.72
N VAL A 69 20.04 12.95 29.04
CA VAL A 69 20.56 14.26 28.61
C VAL A 69 19.73 15.40 29.21
N VAL A 70 18.39 15.32 29.03
CA VAL A 70 17.51 16.43 29.41
C VAL A 70 17.33 16.49 30.91
N LEU A 71 16.88 15.41 31.57
CA LEU A 71 16.62 15.37 32.99
C LEU A 71 17.89 15.68 33.82
N PRO A 72 19.07 15.03 33.59
CA PRO A 72 20.27 15.35 34.36
C PRO A 72 20.73 16.80 34.18
N ARG A 73 20.51 17.38 32.97
CA ARG A 73 20.83 18.80 32.73
C ARG A 73 20.03 19.73 33.60
N PHE A 74 18.77 19.42 33.87
CA PHE A 74 17.90 20.23 34.72
C PHE A 74 18.10 19.97 36.23
N GLU A 75 18.40 18.74 36.63
CA GLU A 75 18.53 18.33 38.02
C GLU A 75 19.95 18.58 38.55
N GLU A 76 20.98 18.23 37.80
CA GLU A 76 22.38 18.26 38.20
C GLU A 76 23.13 19.49 37.67
N GLY A 77 22.54 20.19 36.67
CA GLY A 77 23.14 21.40 36.11
C GLY A 77 24.24 21.13 35.05
N ASP A 78 24.68 19.89 34.89
CA ASP A 78 25.71 19.49 33.92
C ASP A 78 25.43 18.14 33.29
N VAL A 79 25.94 17.94 32.08
CA VAL A 79 25.87 16.69 31.32
C VAL A 79 27.18 16.49 30.58
N ALA A 80 27.75 15.31 30.70
CA ALA A 80 28.98 14.99 29.98
C ALA A 80 28.80 15.20 28.45
N VAL A 81 29.72 15.89 27.83
CA VAL A 81 29.70 16.16 26.38
C VAL A 81 29.57 14.84 25.56
N ALA A 82 30.19 13.78 26.03
CA ALA A 82 30.09 12.48 25.40
C ALA A 82 28.65 11.93 25.38
N THR A 83 27.90 12.07 26.48
CA THR A 83 26.49 11.65 26.57
C THR A 83 25.60 12.49 25.67
N PHE A 84 25.83 13.80 25.62
CA PHE A 84 25.13 14.70 24.71
C PHE A 84 25.37 14.32 23.24
N LEU A 85 26.63 14.12 22.84
CA LEU A 85 26.97 13.71 21.48
C LEU A 85 26.42 12.34 21.12
N ALA A 86 26.38 11.40 22.07
CA ALA A 86 25.74 10.08 21.88
C ALA A 86 24.25 10.22 21.62
N GLY A 87 23.53 11.07 22.36
CA GLY A 87 22.12 11.36 22.12
C GLY A 87 21.85 11.96 20.75
N VAL A 88 22.63 12.96 20.35
CA VAL A 88 22.56 13.58 19.03
C VAL A 88 22.83 12.53 17.94
N GLY A 89 23.90 11.74 18.09
CA GLY A 89 24.27 10.68 17.15
C GLY A 89 23.18 9.61 17.01
N LEU A 90 22.54 9.22 18.12
CA LEU A 90 21.45 8.24 18.13
C LEU A 90 20.22 8.76 17.33
N VAL A 91 19.78 9.98 17.61
CA VAL A 91 18.61 10.59 16.93
C VAL A 91 18.90 10.79 15.43
N LEU A 92 20.05 11.37 15.10
CA LEU A 92 20.45 11.57 13.71
C LEU A 92 20.63 10.24 12.96
N GLY A 93 21.27 9.26 13.58
CA GLY A 93 21.48 7.94 12.99
C GLY A 93 20.16 7.24 12.65
N ILE A 94 19.21 7.22 13.58
CA ILE A 94 17.87 6.68 13.33
C ILE A 94 17.15 7.48 12.25
N GLY A 95 17.25 8.82 12.24
CA GLY A 95 16.66 9.69 11.24
C GLY A 95 17.18 9.38 9.83
N VAL A 96 18.49 9.25 9.66
CA VAL A 96 19.13 8.89 8.38
C VAL A 96 18.69 7.49 7.91
N LEU A 97 18.71 6.50 8.81
CA LEU A 97 18.27 5.14 8.47
C LEU A 97 16.80 5.10 8.05
N ARG A 98 15.93 5.87 8.70
CA ARG A 98 14.51 6.03 8.30
C ARG A 98 14.39 6.65 6.92
N ALA A 99 15.16 7.70 6.64
CA ALA A 99 15.16 8.34 5.32
C ALA A 99 15.58 7.36 4.22
N ILE A 100 16.64 6.59 4.45
CA ILE A 100 17.08 5.53 3.52
C ILE A 100 15.96 4.47 3.32
N ALA A 101 15.34 4.00 4.39
CA ALA A 101 14.25 3.03 4.33
C ALA A 101 13.04 3.55 3.54
N ILE A 102 12.67 4.83 3.69
CA ILE A 102 11.61 5.48 2.88
C ILE A 102 11.98 5.48 1.40
N VAL A 103 13.19 5.88 1.07
CA VAL A 103 13.68 5.94 -0.33
C VAL A 103 13.64 4.55 -0.95
N ILE A 104 14.17 3.54 -0.27
CA ILE A 104 14.14 2.14 -0.73
C ILE A 104 12.69 1.70 -0.98
N ARG A 105 11.83 1.82 0.03
CA ARG A 105 10.42 1.43 -0.09
C ARG A 105 9.74 2.09 -1.28
N ARG A 106 9.86 3.42 -1.42
CA ARG A 106 9.18 4.20 -2.46
C ARG A 106 9.72 3.87 -3.85
N SER A 107 11.02 3.82 -4.01
CA SER A 107 11.67 3.54 -5.30
C SER A 107 11.34 2.15 -5.80
N TYR A 108 11.48 1.13 -4.95
CA TYR A 108 11.20 -0.25 -5.35
C TYR A 108 9.70 -0.51 -5.56
N ALA A 109 8.80 0.15 -4.83
CA ALA A 109 7.37 0.11 -5.10
C ALA A 109 7.05 0.66 -6.50
N SER A 110 7.60 1.84 -6.85
CA SER A 110 7.41 2.45 -8.16
C SER A 110 8.01 1.60 -9.28
N ILE A 111 9.25 1.11 -9.11
CA ILE A 111 9.90 0.23 -10.10
C ILE A 111 9.07 -1.04 -10.33
N THR A 112 8.54 -1.64 -9.26
CA THR A 112 7.68 -2.83 -9.37
C THR A 112 6.44 -2.52 -10.19
N MET A 113 5.75 -1.42 -9.89
CA MET A 113 4.55 -0.99 -10.60
C MET A 113 4.83 -0.80 -12.10
N TRP A 114 5.87 -0.03 -12.44
CA TRP A 114 6.22 0.25 -13.84
C TRP A 114 6.62 -1.01 -14.61
N ARG A 115 7.37 -1.91 -14.01
CA ARG A 115 7.74 -3.18 -14.66
C ARG A 115 6.53 -4.08 -14.90
N VAL A 116 5.63 -4.17 -13.94
CA VAL A 116 4.41 -4.96 -14.12
C VAL A 116 3.51 -4.32 -15.18
N ALA A 117 3.37 -2.98 -15.20
CA ALA A 117 2.64 -2.26 -16.24
C ALA A 117 3.21 -2.58 -17.65
N GLN A 118 4.54 -2.48 -17.79
CA GLN A 118 5.22 -2.78 -19.05
C GLN A 118 4.98 -4.23 -19.49
N MET A 119 5.02 -5.20 -18.58
CA MET A 119 4.76 -6.61 -18.90
C MET A 119 3.33 -6.81 -19.41
N TYR A 120 2.34 -6.19 -18.76
CA TYR A 120 0.93 -6.24 -19.21
C TYR A 120 0.75 -5.56 -20.57
N THR A 121 1.31 -4.38 -20.75
CA THR A 121 1.23 -3.67 -22.04
C THR A 121 1.82 -4.52 -23.16
N ASN A 122 3.00 -5.10 -22.95
CA ASN A 122 3.63 -5.97 -23.95
C ASN A 122 2.77 -7.19 -24.27
N GLU A 123 2.21 -7.87 -23.24
CA GLU A 123 1.33 -9.03 -23.46
C GLU A 123 0.07 -8.65 -24.25
N VAL A 124 -0.54 -7.50 -23.97
CA VAL A 124 -1.70 -7.00 -24.69
C VAL A 124 -1.34 -6.70 -26.15
N VAL A 125 -0.21 -6.04 -26.39
CA VAL A 125 0.26 -5.72 -27.75
C VAL A 125 0.58 -7.00 -28.53
N GLU A 126 1.26 -7.98 -27.94
CA GLU A 126 1.52 -9.28 -28.57
C GLU A 126 0.20 -9.95 -28.99
N ARG A 127 -0.80 -9.98 -28.10
CA ARG A 127 -2.12 -10.52 -28.42
C ARG A 127 -2.83 -9.74 -29.52
N TYR A 128 -2.62 -8.44 -29.66
CA TYR A 128 -3.16 -7.66 -30.76
C TYR A 128 -2.49 -8.06 -32.10
N LEU A 129 -1.18 -8.27 -32.10
CA LEU A 129 -0.45 -8.67 -33.29
C LEU A 129 -0.85 -10.07 -33.82
N GLU A 130 -1.33 -10.94 -32.94
CA GLU A 130 -1.84 -12.27 -33.30
C GLU A 130 -3.23 -12.21 -33.97
N GLN A 131 -3.96 -11.09 -33.86
CA GLN A 131 -5.30 -10.97 -34.41
C GLN A 131 -5.28 -10.72 -35.94
N PRO A 132 -6.24 -11.27 -36.69
CA PRO A 132 -6.32 -11.04 -38.11
C PRO A 132 -6.66 -9.58 -38.45
N LEU A 133 -6.25 -9.10 -39.62
CA LEU A 133 -6.48 -7.72 -40.06
C LEU A 133 -7.96 -7.31 -40.03
N SER A 134 -8.88 -8.26 -40.31
CA SER A 134 -10.33 -8.03 -40.21
C SER A 134 -10.81 -7.67 -38.80
N TRP A 135 -10.09 -8.09 -37.75
CA TRP A 135 -10.38 -7.73 -36.40
C TRP A 135 -9.95 -6.29 -36.10
N HIS A 136 -8.80 -5.84 -36.59
CA HIS A 136 -8.30 -4.48 -36.49
C HIS A 136 -9.22 -3.48 -37.19
N ASN A 137 -9.65 -3.80 -38.43
CA ASN A 137 -10.51 -2.93 -39.24
C ASN A 137 -11.90 -2.67 -38.64
N ARG A 138 -12.31 -3.45 -37.62
CA ARG A 138 -13.60 -3.27 -36.91
C ARG A 138 -13.49 -2.39 -35.68
N ARG A 139 -12.31 -1.94 -35.32
CA ARG A 139 -12.03 -1.18 -34.09
C ARG A 139 -11.31 0.11 -34.41
N ALA A 140 -11.56 1.13 -33.61
CA ALA A 140 -10.82 2.39 -33.75
C ALA A 140 -9.40 2.20 -33.18
N ASP A 141 -8.39 2.60 -33.94
CA ASP A 141 -6.98 2.48 -33.54
C ASP A 141 -6.71 3.16 -32.20
N GLY A 142 -7.36 4.32 -31.93
CA GLY A 142 -7.26 5.02 -30.65
C GLY A 142 -7.78 4.23 -29.45
N ASP A 143 -8.83 3.42 -29.60
CA ASP A 143 -9.36 2.55 -28.55
C ASP A 143 -8.37 1.43 -28.18
N LEU A 144 -7.72 0.84 -29.19
CA LEU A 144 -6.71 -0.20 -28.98
C LEU A 144 -5.48 0.34 -28.25
N VAL A 145 -5.01 1.54 -28.64
CA VAL A 145 -3.88 2.21 -27.99
C VAL A 145 -4.23 2.60 -26.54
N ALA A 146 -5.43 3.15 -26.31
CA ALA A 146 -5.89 3.51 -24.98
C ALA A 146 -5.96 2.30 -24.04
N ARG A 147 -6.51 1.18 -24.51
CA ARG A 147 -6.59 -0.07 -23.71
C ARG A 147 -5.23 -0.67 -23.42
N ALA A 148 -4.31 -0.65 -24.38
CA ALA A 148 -2.96 -1.17 -24.18
C ALA A 148 -2.14 -0.31 -23.19
N GLY A 149 -2.28 1.01 -23.25
CA GLY A 149 -1.51 1.95 -22.43
C GLY A 149 -2.24 2.35 -21.15
N VAL A 150 -3.29 3.16 -21.27
CA VAL A 150 -3.96 3.81 -20.13
C VAL A 150 -4.67 2.80 -19.20
N ASP A 151 -5.39 1.85 -19.76
CA ASP A 151 -6.12 0.86 -18.96
C ASP A 151 -5.14 -0.12 -18.29
N GLY A 152 -4.04 -0.45 -18.95
CA GLY A 152 -2.97 -1.26 -18.38
C GLY A 152 -2.31 -0.59 -17.18
N GLU A 153 -1.97 0.69 -17.29
CA GLU A 153 -1.39 1.47 -16.20
C GLU A 153 -2.37 1.63 -15.03
N SER A 154 -3.63 1.96 -15.31
CA SER A 154 -4.68 2.08 -14.30
C SER A 154 -4.87 0.79 -13.50
N THR A 155 -4.87 -0.36 -14.19
CA THR A 155 -5.01 -1.69 -13.58
C THR A 155 -3.88 -1.99 -12.60
N VAL A 156 -2.65 -1.60 -12.93
CA VAL A 156 -1.46 -1.89 -12.11
C VAL A 156 -1.28 -0.88 -10.98
N SER A 157 -1.90 0.30 -11.05
CA SER A 157 -1.81 1.34 -10.03
C SER A 157 -2.20 0.86 -8.62
N VAL A 158 -3.04 -0.18 -8.53
CA VAL A 158 -3.45 -0.84 -7.28
C VAL A 158 -2.26 -1.44 -6.50
N LEU A 159 -1.11 -1.68 -7.14
CA LEU A 159 0.09 -2.17 -6.46
C LEU A 159 0.80 -1.09 -5.65
N ALA A 160 0.67 0.18 -6.01
CA ALA A 160 1.41 1.29 -5.39
C ALA A 160 1.19 1.43 -3.87
N PRO A 161 -0.05 1.33 -3.33
CA PRO A 161 -0.29 1.47 -1.90
C PRO A 161 0.08 0.24 -1.06
N ILE A 162 0.30 -0.95 -1.66
CA ILE A 162 0.47 -2.20 -0.90
C ILE A 162 1.74 -2.20 -0.03
N PRO A 163 2.94 -1.78 -0.51
CA PRO A 163 4.12 -1.70 0.34
C PRO A 163 3.96 -0.68 1.48
N PHE A 164 3.20 0.39 1.26
CA PHE A 164 2.87 1.35 2.31
C PHE A 164 1.95 0.74 3.36
N ALA A 165 0.87 0.10 2.93
CA ALA A 165 -0.08 -0.56 3.82
C ALA A 165 0.57 -1.67 4.64
N SER A 166 1.46 -2.49 4.04
CA SER A 166 2.22 -3.51 4.77
C SER A 166 3.12 -2.92 5.84
N GLY A 167 3.78 -1.78 5.56
CA GLY A 167 4.57 -1.04 6.54
C GLY A 167 3.73 -0.50 7.70
N THR A 168 2.53 0.01 7.42
CA THR A 168 1.60 0.50 8.44
C THR A 168 1.14 -0.64 9.37
N VAL A 169 0.77 -1.79 8.80
CA VAL A 169 0.42 -2.98 9.59
C VAL A 169 1.59 -3.41 10.47
N MET A 170 2.80 -3.48 9.90
CA MET A 170 4.00 -3.83 10.66
C MET A 170 4.28 -2.83 11.79
N MET A 171 4.10 -1.54 11.53
CA MET A 171 4.27 -0.49 12.54
C MET A 171 3.28 -0.67 13.70
N VAL A 172 2.01 -0.93 13.41
CA VAL A 172 0.99 -1.19 14.43
C VAL A 172 1.35 -2.42 15.26
N LEU A 173 1.74 -3.51 14.62
CA LEU A 173 2.13 -4.74 15.32
C LEU A 173 3.35 -4.53 16.23
N VAL A 174 4.40 -3.90 15.72
CA VAL A 174 5.63 -3.64 16.47
C VAL A 174 5.37 -2.67 17.63
N SER A 175 4.61 -1.59 17.38
CA SER A 175 4.24 -0.63 18.44
C SER A 175 3.42 -1.28 19.52
N THR A 176 2.41 -2.07 19.17
CA THR A 176 1.55 -2.76 20.14
C THR A 176 2.35 -3.77 20.96
N ALA A 177 3.21 -4.56 20.30
CA ALA A 177 4.07 -5.51 20.99
C ALA A 177 5.03 -4.81 21.96
N TRP A 178 5.59 -3.69 21.54
CA TRP A 178 6.46 -2.87 22.39
C TRP A 178 5.72 -2.28 23.60
N MET A 179 4.51 -1.74 23.38
CA MET A 179 3.67 -1.21 24.48
C MET A 179 3.29 -2.30 25.49
N LEU A 180 2.93 -3.51 25.01
CA LEU A 180 2.63 -4.65 25.87
C LEU A 180 3.85 -5.08 26.70
N TRP A 181 5.06 -4.91 26.17
CA TRP A 181 6.28 -5.24 26.87
C TRP A 181 6.61 -4.26 28.00
N ILE A 182 6.39 -2.96 27.76
CA ILE A 182 6.70 -1.90 28.76
C ILE A 182 5.59 -1.81 29.82
N ASP A 183 4.34 -1.79 29.38
CA ASP A 183 3.17 -1.60 30.23
C ASP A 183 1.98 -2.38 29.62
N ALA A 184 1.64 -3.51 30.24
CA ALA A 184 0.58 -4.37 29.74
C ALA A 184 -0.81 -3.69 29.69
N PRO A 185 -1.27 -2.89 30.67
CA PRO A 185 -2.48 -2.08 30.56
C PRO A 185 -2.50 -1.16 29.35
N LEU A 186 -1.41 -0.44 29.11
CA LEU A 186 -1.29 0.48 27.98
C LEU A 186 -1.32 -0.27 26.64
N GLY A 187 -0.62 -1.39 26.54
CA GLY A 187 -0.64 -2.25 25.37
C GLY A 187 -2.01 -2.84 25.09
N LEU A 188 -2.77 -3.20 26.13
CA LEU A 188 -4.13 -3.72 25.97
C LEU A 188 -5.08 -2.65 25.38
N VAL A 189 -4.94 -1.39 25.81
CA VAL A 189 -5.67 -0.28 25.21
C VAL A 189 -5.36 -0.16 23.72
N ALA A 190 -4.09 -0.28 23.32
CA ALA A 190 -3.70 -0.24 21.91
C ALA A 190 -4.33 -1.38 21.11
N VAL A 191 -4.36 -2.62 21.64
CA VAL A 191 -4.99 -3.79 21.00
C VAL A 191 -6.48 -3.55 20.73
N VAL A 192 -7.17 -2.77 21.56
CA VAL A 192 -8.61 -2.45 21.35
C VAL A 192 -8.77 -1.27 20.42
N VAL A 193 -7.97 -0.21 20.59
CA VAL A 193 -8.12 1.05 19.85
C VAL A 193 -7.77 0.87 18.37
N PHE A 194 -6.71 0.13 18.01
CA PHE A 194 -6.33 -0.04 16.62
C PHE A 194 -7.40 -0.74 15.76
N PRO A 195 -7.97 -1.88 16.16
CA PRO A 195 -9.10 -2.47 15.41
C PRO A 195 -10.31 -1.55 15.33
N LEU A 196 -10.60 -0.78 16.38
CA LEU A 196 -11.70 0.17 16.38
C LEU A 196 -11.49 1.28 15.35
N LEU A 197 -10.27 1.83 15.26
CA LEU A 197 -9.91 2.82 14.23
C LEU A 197 -10.03 2.24 12.81
N VAL A 198 -9.58 1.00 12.60
CA VAL A 198 -9.74 0.33 11.30
C VAL A 198 -11.21 0.14 10.97
N ALA A 199 -12.02 -0.33 11.92
CA ALA A 199 -13.46 -0.51 11.73
C ALA A 199 -14.15 0.82 11.39
N THR A 200 -13.84 1.89 12.12
CA THR A 200 -14.37 3.24 11.86
C THR A 200 -13.99 3.72 10.46
N ASN A 201 -12.74 3.53 10.04
CA ASN A 201 -12.29 3.92 8.70
C ASN A 201 -13.02 3.13 7.59
N VAL A 202 -13.20 1.83 7.76
CA VAL A 202 -13.94 0.98 6.80
C VAL A 202 -15.41 1.39 6.71
N ILE A 203 -16.05 1.71 7.85
CA ILE A 203 -17.44 2.18 7.88
C ILE A 203 -17.55 3.54 7.16
N TYR A 204 -16.63 4.46 7.45
CA TYR A 204 -16.57 5.77 6.81
C TYR A 204 -16.38 5.67 5.30
N GLU A 205 -15.44 4.86 4.84
CA GLU A 205 -15.16 4.66 3.41
C GLU A 205 -16.39 4.11 2.66
N ARG A 206 -17.09 3.14 3.24
CA ARG A 206 -18.33 2.60 2.67
C ARG A 206 -19.44 3.66 2.60
N SER A 207 -19.58 4.48 3.63
CA SER A 207 -20.60 5.54 3.68
C SER A 207 -20.32 6.64 2.66
N VAL A 208 -19.07 7.00 2.45
CA VAL A 208 -18.66 8.08 1.53
C VAL A 208 -18.70 7.62 0.09
N SER A 209 -18.28 6.39 -0.23
CA SER A 209 -18.30 5.86 -1.60
C SER A 209 -19.71 5.83 -2.20
N ASP A 210 -20.71 5.51 -1.40
CA ASP A 210 -22.12 5.50 -1.83
C ASP A 210 -22.63 6.92 -2.17
N HIS A 211 -22.13 7.95 -1.49
CA HIS A 211 -22.49 9.34 -1.78
C HIS A 211 -21.79 9.87 -3.03
N PHE A 212 -20.52 9.53 -3.25
CA PHE A 212 -19.80 9.91 -4.46
C PHE A 212 -20.38 9.25 -5.71
N ALA A 213 -20.73 7.97 -5.65
CA ALA A 213 -21.36 7.27 -6.76
C ALA A 213 -22.69 7.93 -7.19
N ARG A 214 -23.52 8.38 -6.22
CA ARG A 214 -24.77 9.09 -6.49
C ARG A 214 -24.53 10.48 -7.09
N ALA A 215 -23.51 11.21 -6.61
CA ALA A 215 -23.18 12.52 -7.14
C ALA A 215 -22.68 12.47 -8.59
N GLN A 216 -21.87 11.47 -8.95
CA GLN A 216 -21.44 11.28 -10.34
C GLN A 216 -22.58 10.91 -11.29
N HIS A 217 -23.58 10.14 -10.83
CA HIS A 217 -24.78 9.83 -11.62
C HIS A 217 -25.69 11.03 -11.87
N GLN A 218 -25.56 12.10 -11.08
CA GLN A 218 -26.36 13.34 -11.26
C GLN A 218 -25.68 14.37 -12.17
N LEU A 219 -24.39 14.19 -12.46
CA LEU A 219 -23.59 15.12 -13.27
C LEU A 219 -23.31 14.61 -14.71
N GLY A 220 -23.70 13.37 -15.02
CA GLY A 220 -23.62 12.79 -16.38
C GLY A 220 -25.00 12.55 -16.98
#